data_b0bae66853b7a3bd6c582092a8e5dfe4
#
_entry.id   b0bae66853b7a3bd6c582092a8e5dfe4
#
_cell.length_a   1.000
_cell.length_b   1.000
_cell.length_c   1.000
_cell.angle_alpha   90.00
_cell.angle_beta   90.00
_cell.angle_gamma   90.00
#
_symmetry.space_group_name_H-M   'P 1'
#
loop_
_entity.id
_entity.type
_entity.pdbx_description
1 polymer ?
#
loop_
_entity_poly.entity_id
_entity_poly.type
_entity_poly.pdbx_seq_one_letter_code
_entity_poly.pdbx_strand_id
1 'polypeptide(L)'
;MEKRYSDMTVEELRDAVAQLTEQARKAEQMGMVNDYAVQMRKIQMAKSYMLNPADYSVGEVYEIDGDPGIYFEIGYMNGIFAWGRRKNQQGELLEVYGTEDQEALPISMLGQKISG
;
A
#
# COMPACT_ATOMS: atom_id res chain seq x y z
N MET A 1 14.26 21.74 5.20
CA MET A 1 12.92 21.28 5.54
C MET A 1 12.47 20.24 4.52
N GLU A 2 12.08 19.07 4.98
CA GLU A 2 11.65 18.01 4.07
C GLU A 2 10.25 18.30 3.54
N LYS A 3 10.07 18.06 2.25
CA LYS A 3 8.75 18.16 1.64
C LYS A 3 7.89 16.95 2.04
N ARG A 4 6.60 17.18 2.11
CA ARG A 4 5.65 16.07 2.21
C ARG A 4 5.60 15.31 0.89
N TYR A 5 5.34 14.03 0.94
CA TYR A 5 5.23 13.24 -0.29
C TYR A 5 4.16 13.81 -1.22
N SER A 6 3.08 14.35 -0.66
CA SER A 6 2.00 14.96 -1.44
C SER A 6 2.44 16.21 -2.22
N ASP A 7 3.54 16.86 -1.81
CA ASP A 7 4.06 18.06 -2.43
C ASP A 7 5.25 17.77 -3.37
N MET A 8 5.64 16.52 -3.48
CA MET A 8 6.80 16.13 -4.30
C MET A 8 6.43 15.87 -5.75
N THR A 9 7.36 16.19 -6.65
CA THR A 9 7.27 15.77 -8.04
C THR A 9 7.52 14.27 -8.14
N VAL A 10 7.22 13.69 -9.31
CA VAL A 10 7.50 12.28 -9.55
C VAL A 10 8.99 11.98 -9.40
N GLU A 11 9.86 12.87 -9.87
CA GLU A 11 11.31 12.69 -9.74
C GLU A 11 11.74 12.70 -8.28
N GLU A 12 11.20 13.65 -7.49
CA GLU A 12 11.50 13.71 -6.06
C GLU A 12 10.99 12.47 -5.33
N LEU A 13 9.82 11.95 -5.71
CA LEU A 13 9.28 10.72 -5.14
C LEU A 13 10.14 9.51 -5.47
N ARG A 14 10.64 9.43 -6.72
CA ARG A 14 11.56 8.35 -7.11
C ARG A 14 12.83 8.38 -6.28
N ASP A 15 13.39 9.56 -6.08
CA ASP A 15 14.59 9.73 -5.25
C ASP A 15 14.31 9.33 -3.81
N ALA A 16 13.16 9.72 -3.28
CA ALA A 16 12.76 9.35 -1.92
C ALA A 16 12.63 7.83 -1.79
N VAL A 17 12.01 7.15 -2.77
CA VAL A 17 11.89 5.70 -2.78
C VAL A 17 13.26 5.03 -2.82
N ALA A 18 14.18 5.55 -3.62
CA ALA A 18 15.54 5.00 -3.71
C ALA A 18 16.27 5.10 -2.37
N GLN A 19 16.18 6.26 -1.71
CA GLN A 19 16.81 6.45 -0.40
C GLN A 19 16.19 5.57 0.67
N LEU A 20 14.86 5.48 0.68
CA LEU A 20 14.14 4.64 1.64
C LEU A 20 14.45 3.16 1.43
N THR A 21 14.57 2.73 0.17
CA THR A 21 14.94 1.36 -0.17
C THR A 21 16.33 1.02 0.37
N GLU A 22 17.27 1.95 0.24
CA GLU A 22 18.63 1.76 0.77
C GLU A 22 18.62 1.68 2.29
N GLN A 23 17.84 2.53 2.94
CA GLN A 23 17.70 2.50 4.39
C GLN A 23 17.04 1.19 4.87
N ALA A 24 16.03 0.73 4.13
CA ALA A 24 15.37 -0.54 4.43
C ALA A 24 16.35 -1.72 4.31
N ARG A 25 17.17 -1.71 3.26
CA ARG A 25 18.17 -2.76 3.05
C ARG A 25 19.17 -2.80 4.21
N LYS A 26 19.64 -1.63 4.64
CA LYS A 26 20.56 -1.54 5.79
C LYS A 26 19.92 -2.05 7.07
N ALA A 27 18.67 -1.66 7.33
CA ALA A 27 17.95 -2.10 8.51
C ALA A 27 17.77 -3.62 8.50
N GLU A 28 17.46 -4.20 7.34
CA GLU A 28 17.34 -5.66 7.20
C GLU A 28 18.65 -6.36 7.48
N GLN A 29 19.76 -5.85 6.92
CA GLN A 29 21.08 -6.44 7.14
C GLN A 29 21.51 -6.39 8.61
N MET A 30 21.10 -5.35 9.33
CA MET A 30 21.43 -5.17 10.74
C MET A 30 20.43 -5.82 11.69
N GLY A 31 19.40 -6.49 11.16
CA GLY A 31 18.38 -7.14 11.97
C GLY A 31 17.46 -6.18 12.70
N MET A 32 17.35 -4.94 12.23
CA MET A 32 16.51 -3.91 12.85
C MET A 32 15.09 -4.00 12.28
N VAL A 33 14.32 -4.93 12.82
CA VAL A 33 13.00 -5.30 12.27
C VAL A 33 12.03 -4.11 12.27
N ASN A 34 12.01 -3.34 13.34
CA ASN A 34 11.08 -2.20 13.45
C ASN A 34 11.45 -1.10 12.45
N ASP A 35 12.75 -0.80 12.31
CA ASP A 35 13.19 0.19 11.34
C ASP A 35 12.88 -0.26 9.92
N TYR A 36 13.10 -1.54 9.61
CA TYR A 36 12.77 -2.08 8.31
C TYR A 36 11.28 -1.89 8.00
N ALA A 37 10.40 -2.22 8.94
CA ALA A 37 8.97 -2.07 8.77
C ALA A 37 8.56 -0.61 8.52
N VAL A 38 9.17 0.33 9.25
CA VAL A 38 8.92 1.76 9.08
C VAL A 38 9.32 2.22 7.68
N GLN A 39 10.52 1.80 7.22
CA GLN A 39 10.98 2.19 5.89
C GLN A 39 10.11 1.60 4.78
N MET A 40 9.68 0.36 4.93
CA MET A 40 8.79 -0.28 3.95
C MET A 40 7.45 0.43 3.86
N ARG A 41 6.91 0.88 4.99
CA ARG A 41 5.66 1.66 4.99
C ARG A 41 5.84 2.99 4.25
N LYS A 42 6.93 3.70 4.51
CA LYS A 42 7.24 4.96 3.84
C LYS A 42 7.39 4.77 2.33
N ILE A 43 8.02 3.67 1.92
CA ILE A 43 8.17 3.33 0.50
C ILE A 43 6.79 3.20 -0.15
N GLN A 44 5.87 2.47 0.48
CA GLN A 44 4.53 2.28 -0.07
C GLN A 44 3.77 3.61 -0.16
N MET A 45 3.94 4.48 0.84
CA MET A 45 3.32 5.80 0.81
C MET A 45 3.87 6.64 -0.35
N ALA A 46 5.19 6.71 -0.50
CA ALA A 46 5.80 7.49 -1.57
C ALA A 46 5.40 6.95 -2.94
N LYS A 47 5.38 5.65 -3.12
CA LYS A 47 4.94 5.03 -4.39
C LYS A 47 3.48 5.34 -4.69
N SER A 48 2.64 5.39 -3.66
CA SER A 48 1.22 5.68 -3.84
C SER A 48 0.99 7.08 -4.39
N TYR A 49 1.81 8.05 -3.99
CA TYR A 49 1.71 9.41 -4.52
C TYR A 49 2.18 9.54 -5.98
N MET A 50 2.82 8.50 -6.52
CA MET A 50 3.15 8.45 -7.95
C MET A 50 2.00 7.90 -8.79
N LEU A 51 0.97 7.35 -8.16
CA LEU A 51 -0.19 6.77 -8.83
C LEU A 51 -1.36 7.76 -8.80
N ASN A 52 -2.32 7.52 -9.68
CA ASN A 52 -3.53 8.35 -9.72
C ASN A 52 -4.66 7.66 -8.96
N PRO A 53 -5.11 8.22 -7.82
CA PRO A 53 -6.21 7.61 -7.07
C PRO A 53 -7.50 7.46 -7.88
N ALA A 54 -7.69 8.29 -8.90
CA ALA A 54 -8.89 8.20 -9.75
C ALA A 54 -8.94 6.91 -10.59
N ASP A 55 -7.84 6.19 -10.67
CA ASP A 55 -7.80 4.89 -11.37
C ASP A 55 -8.41 3.77 -10.54
N TYR A 56 -8.75 4.03 -9.28
CA TYR A 56 -9.27 3.04 -8.34
C TYR A 56 -10.69 3.40 -7.93
N SER A 57 -11.60 2.45 -7.97
CA SER A 57 -13.03 2.71 -7.74
C SER A 57 -13.64 1.71 -6.77
N VAL A 58 -14.70 2.16 -6.10
CA VAL A 58 -15.49 1.32 -5.20
C VAL A 58 -16.01 0.08 -5.93
N GLY A 59 -15.91 -1.06 -5.27
CA GLY A 59 -16.37 -2.33 -5.79
C GLY A 59 -15.32 -3.10 -6.58
N GLU A 60 -14.21 -2.47 -6.93
CA GLU A 60 -13.12 -3.17 -7.61
C GLU A 60 -12.37 -4.06 -6.65
N VAL A 61 -11.90 -5.20 -7.16
CA VAL A 61 -11.15 -6.19 -6.39
C VAL A 61 -9.74 -6.32 -6.99
N TYR A 62 -8.74 -6.22 -6.14
CA TYR A 62 -7.33 -6.26 -6.52
C TYR A 62 -6.58 -7.35 -5.78
N GLU A 63 -5.53 -7.86 -6.40
CA GLU A 63 -4.52 -8.64 -5.67
C GLU A 63 -3.79 -7.71 -4.71
N ILE A 64 -3.28 -8.26 -3.61
CA ILE A 64 -2.44 -7.51 -2.67
C ILE A 64 -1.00 -7.94 -2.92
N ASP A 65 -0.11 -6.98 -3.19
CA ASP A 65 1.30 -7.25 -3.40
C ASP A 65 1.91 -7.88 -2.14
N GLY A 66 2.61 -8.97 -2.34
CA GLY A 66 3.27 -9.68 -1.25
C GLY A 66 2.36 -10.63 -0.47
N ASP A 67 1.10 -10.78 -0.87
CA ASP A 67 0.15 -11.63 -0.17
C ASP A 67 -0.65 -12.46 -1.19
N PRO A 68 -0.01 -13.41 -1.88
CA PRO A 68 -0.67 -14.18 -2.93
C PRO A 68 -1.86 -14.98 -2.39
N GLY A 69 -2.94 -15.01 -3.18
CA GLY A 69 -4.15 -15.70 -2.81
C GLY A 69 -5.12 -14.89 -1.96
N ILE A 70 -4.71 -13.70 -1.57
CA ILE A 70 -5.55 -12.77 -0.81
C ILE A 70 -5.87 -11.57 -1.70
N TYR A 71 -7.13 -11.15 -1.66
CA TYR A 71 -7.65 -10.07 -2.49
C TYR A 71 -8.24 -8.97 -1.63
N PHE A 72 -8.29 -7.76 -2.19
CA PHE A 72 -8.81 -6.60 -1.49
C PHE A 72 -9.95 -5.99 -2.30
N GLU A 73 -11.12 -5.88 -1.68
CA GLU A 73 -12.28 -5.22 -2.28
C GLU A 73 -12.40 -3.80 -1.73
N ILE A 74 -12.42 -2.82 -2.62
CA ILE A 74 -12.49 -1.41 -2.24
C ILE A 74 -13.91 -1.05 -1.82
N GLY A 75 -14.04 -0.54 -0.59
CA GLY A 75 -15.30 -0.02 -0.07
C GLY A 75 -15.45 1.47 -0.28
N TYR A 76 -14.36 2.23 -0.15
CA TYR A 76 -14.31 3.65 -0.52
C TYR A 76 -12.87 4.10 -0.66
N MET A 77 -12.69 5.25 -1.31
CA MET A 77 -11.38 5.85 -1.52
C MET A 77 -11.24 7.13 -0.71
N ASN A 78 -10.06 7.34 -0.13
CA ASN A 78 -9.73 8.57 0.57
C ASN A 78 -8.28 8.94 0.26
N GLY A 79 -8.10 9.88 -0.68
CA GLY A 79 -6.77 10.23 -1.16
C GLY A 79 -6.07 9.03 -1.75
N ILE A 80 -4.85 8.74 -1.28
CA ILE A 80 -4.06 7.59 -1.74
C ILE A 80 -4.40 6.29 -1.03
N PHE A 81 -5.39 6.30 -0.15
CA PHE A 81 -5.80 5.11 0.60
C PHE A 81 -7.07 4.51 0.04
N ALA A 82 -7.03 3.19 -0.20
CA ALA A 82 -8.21 2.41 -0.48
C ALA A 82 -8.66 1.76 0.83
N TRP A 83 -9.91 2.01 1.20
CA TRP A 83 -10.52 1.41 2.38
C TRP A 83 -11.39 0.25 1.94
N GLY A 84 -11.20 -0.90 2.54
CA GLY A 84 -11.95 -2.07 2.13
C GLY A 84 -11.65 -3.28 2.99
N ARG A 85 -11.93 -4.45 2.44
CA ARG A 85 -11.83 -5.72 3.16
C ARG A 85 -11.05 -6.73 2.35
N ARG A 86 -10.33 -7.57 3.06
CA ARG A 86 -9.61 -8.69 2.46
C ARG A 86 -10.54 -9.87 2.25
N LYS A 87 -10.33 -10.57 1.15
CA LYS A 87 -11.08 -11.77 0.79
C LYS A 87 -10.11 -12.87 0.37
N ASN A 88 -10.52 -14.13 0.60
CA ASN A 88 -9.79 -15.26 0.06
C ASN A 88 -10.22 -15.56 -1.38
N GLN A 89 -9.69 -16.63 -1.97
CA GLN A 89 -10.00 -17.03 -3.35
C GLN A 89 -11.47 -17.41 -3.54
N GLN A 90 -12.14 -17.84 -2.48
CA GLN A 90 -13.55 -18.22 -2.53
C GLN A 90 -14.48 -17.02 -2.35
N GLY A 91 -13.91 -15.81 -2.18
CA GLY A 91 -14.69 -14.60 -1.98
C GLY A 91 -15.16 -14.40 -0.54
N GLU A 92 -14.65 -15.19 0.39
CA GLU A 92 -15.01 -15.05 1.80
C GLU A 92 -14.21 -13.90 2.43
N LEU A 93 -14.89 -13.10 3.24
CA LEU A 93 -14.24 -12.00 3.96
C LEU A 93 -13.27 -12.56 5.00
N LEU A 94 -12.10 -11.95 5.07
CA LEU A 94 -11.10 -12.28 6.07
C LEU A 94 -11.11 -11.19 7.14
N GLU A 95 -11.14 -11.60 8.40
CA GLU A 95 -11.01 -10.67 9.50
C GLU A 95 -9.54 -10.33 9.72
N VAL A 96 -9.25 -9.06 9.89
CA VAL A 96 -7.93 -8.59 10.24
C VAL A 96 -8.00 -8.09 11.68
N TYR A 97 -7.22 -8.69 12.56
CA TYR A 97 -7.15 -8.32 13.97
C TYR A 97 -8.49 -8.44 14.69
N GLY A 98 -9.35 -9.36 14.25
CA GLY A 98 -10.63 -9.62 14.90
C GLY A 98 -11.65 -8.51 14.76
N THR A 99 -11.50 -7.62 13.79
CA THR A 99 -12.47 -6.55 13.54
C THR A 99 -13.22 -6.83 12.25
N GLU A 100 -14.49 -6.40 12.20
CA GLU A 100 -15.29 -6.43 10.99
C GLU A 100 -15.12 -5.15 10.17
N ASP A 101 -14.36 -4.20 10.70
CA ASP A 101 -14.17 -2.89 10.07
C ASP A 101 -13.24 -2.98 8.88
N GLN A 102 -13.36 -1.99 8.01
CA GLN A 102 -12.50 -1.88 6.85
C GLN A 102 -11.09 -1.44 7.28
N GLU A 103 -10.10 -1.91 6.54
CA GLU A 103 -8.72 -1.45 6.70
C GLU A 103 -8.35 -0.53 5.54
N ALA A 104 -7.35 0.32 5.77
CA ALA A 104 -6.84 1.21 4.75
C ALA A 104 -5.51 0.68 4.21
N LEU A 105 -5.42 0.56 2.88
CA LEU A 105 -4.17 0.20 2.22
C LEU A 105 -3.75 1.33 1.29
N PRO A 106 -2.45 1.70 1.30
CA PRO A 106 -1.93 2.58 0.25
C PRO A 106 -2.16 1.93 -1.12
N ILE A 107 -2.56 2.71 -2.10
CA ILE A 107 -2.91 2.15 -3.41
C ILE A 107 -1.75 1.46 -4.11
N SER A 108 -0.50 1.78 -3.76
CA SER A 108 0.67 1.09 -4.30
C SER A 108 0.73 -0.40 -3.89
N MET A 109 0.01 -0.78 -2.84
CA MET A 109 -0.06 -2.19 -2.41
C MET A 109 -1.07 -3.00 -3.21
N LEU A 110 -1.92 -2.34 -3.99
CA LEU A 110 -2.87 -3.01 -4.85
C LEU A 110 -2.18 -3.44 -6.13
N GLY A 111 -2.20 -4.73 -6.41
CA GLY A 111 -1.57 -5.29 -7.59
C GLY A 111 -2.52 -5.30 -8.78
N GLN A 112 -2.69 -6.46 -9.39
CA GLN A 112 -3.53 -6.59 -10.57
C GLN A 112 -5.01 -6.55 -10.18
N LYS A 113 -5.80 -5.80 -10.96
CA LYS A 113 -7.24 -5.77 -10.80
C LYS A 113 -7.83 -7.10 -11.26
N ILE A 114 -8.68 -7.69 -10.42
CA ILE A 114 -9.30 -9.00 -10.68
C ILE A 114 -10.72 -8.82 -11.19
N SER A 115 -11.47 -7.91 -10.60
CA SER A 115 -12.86 -7.68 -11.00
C SER A 115 -13.32 -6.29 -10.59
N GLY A 116 -14.46 -5.93 -11.11
CA GLY A 116 -15.08 -4.61 -10.91
C GLY A 116 -15.38 -3.95 -12.21
#